data_30826b72c41466d817661b1a05f10caa
#
_entry.id   30826b72c41466d817661b1a05f10caa
#
_cell.length_a   1.000
_cell.length_b   1.000
_cell.length_c   1.000
_cell.angle_alpha   90.00
_cell.angle_beta   90.00
_cell.angle_gamma   90.00
#
_symmetry.space_group_name_H-M   'P 1'
#
loop_
_entity.id
_entity.type
_entity.pdbx_description
1 polymer ?
#
loop_
_entity_poly.entity_id
_entity_poly.type
_entity_poly.pdbx_seq_one_letter_code
_entity_poly.pdbx_strand_id
1 'polypeptide(L)'
;MKSFAKINVFLKVVGTRGNYHEILSRFVLCEQLFDEIYFKKSNSFAIKCDNKEIKENIIQKAIDELKRAGFSNELDEFFSSHKIIINKQIPIGAGLGGGSSNAATFLLMLNDELNLNIKRENLMQIASKIGADVAFFVSGYKAANVSGIGEIIEEFDDEVPNLNIFTPNVFCSTPMVYQEFRSNFLQYIDVNAAKNMQNLKSKELLEIYKNEELNDLFAPCFKLYPQMNEFRDKFLSGSGSSVFSVK
;
A
#
# COMPACT_ATOMS: atom_id res chain seq x y z
N MET A 1 12.95 -5.52 11.39
CA MET A 1 12.04 -4.36 11.60
C MET A 1 10.59 -4.77 11.35
N LYS A 2 9.62 -4.06 11.94
CA LYS A 2 8.20 -4.21 11.62
C LYS A 2 7.86 -3.45 10.34
N SER A 3 7.10 -4.07 9.47
CA SER A 3 6.62 -3.56 8.19
C SER A 3 5.10 -3.50 8.28
N PHE A 4 4.55 -2.31 8.61
CA PHE A 4 3.15 -2.14 8.96
C PHE A 4 2.23 -2.15 7.74
N ALA A 5 0.98 -2.55 7.93
CA ALA A 5 -0.07 -2.42 6.93
C ALA A 5 -0.53 -0.96 6.78
N LYS A 6 -1.30 -0.67 5.74
CA LYS A 6 -2.12 0.56 5.60
C LYS A 6 -3.56 0.20 5.25
N ILE A 7 -4.45 1.12 5.48
CA ILE A 7 -5.79 1.12 4.89
C ILE A 7 -6.00 2.37 4.03
N ASN A 8 -6.98 2.30 3.14
CA ASN A 8 -7.55 3.48 2.49
C ASN A 8 -8.84 3.85 3.24
N VAL A 9 -8.85 4.99 3.94
CA VAL A 9 -10.08 5.48 4.58
C VAL A 9 -11.08 5.92 3.53
N PHE A 10 -10.60 6.62 2.49
CA PHE A 10 -11.35 6.81 1.26
C PHE A 10 -10.45 6.56 0.05
N LEU A 11 -11.06 6.22 -1.08
CA LEU A 11 -10.40 6.09 -2.37
C LEU A 11 -11.36 6.55 -3.46
N LYS A 12 -11.08 7.70 -4.07
CA LYS A 12 -11.85 8.26 -5.17
C LYS A 12 -11.01 8.25 -6.44
N VAL A 13 -11.59 7.83 -7.54
CA VAL A 13 -11.01 7.99 -8.88
C VAL A 13 -11.37 9.36 -9.39
N VAL A 14 -10.37 10.13 -9.84
CA VAL A 14 -10.58 11.51 -10.29
C VAL A 14 -10.22 11.73 -11.76
N GLY A 15 -9.66 10.70 -12.41
CA GLY A 15 -9.28 10.76 -13.82
C GLY A 15 -8.57 9.50 -14.28
N THR A 16 -8.02 9.59 -15.50
CA THR A 16 -7.22 8.50 -16.08
C THR A 16 -5.94 9.06 -16.68
N ARG A 17 -4.82 8.33 -16.53
CA ARG A 17 -3.53 8.62 -17.14
C ARG A 17 -3.05 7.38 -17.89
N GLY A 18 -3.32 7.33 -19.19
CA GLY A 18 -3.06 6.15 -20.00
C GLY A 18 -3.84 4.93 -19.50
N ASN A 19 -3.13 3.88 -19.12
CA ASN A 19 -3.74 2.67 -18.56
C ASN A 19 -4.01 2.74 -17.05
N TYR A 20 -3.58 3.79 -16.38
CA TYR A 20 -3.76 3.98 -14.94
C TYR A 20 -4.94 4.89 -14.63
N HIS A 21 -5.40 4.87 -13.38
CA HIS A 21 -6.41 5.77 -12.85
C HIS A 21 -5.74 6.78 -11.93
N GLU A 22 -6.10 8.04 -12.08
CA GLU A 22 -5.72 9.08 -11.11
C GLU A 22 -6.67 9.02 -9.94
N ILE A 23 -6.12 9.05 -8.73
CA ILE A 23 -6.87 8.89 -7.50
C ILE A 23 -6.68 10.06 -6.55
N LEU A 24 -7.63 10.25 -5.66
CA LEU A 24 -7.47 10.92 -4.39
C LEU A 24 -7.84 9.93 -3.29
N SER A 25 -6.96 9.76 -2.30
CA SER A 25 -7.15 8.77 -1.25
C SER A 25 -6.55 9.25 0.07
N ARG A 26 -7.05 8.78 1.20
CA ARG A 26 -6.41 8.89 2.50
C ARG A 26 -5.82 7.55 2.89
N PHE A 27 -4.49 7.49 2.97
CA PHE A 27 -3.78 6.35 3.54
C PHE A 27 -3.55 6.55 5.02
N VAL A 28 -3.77 5.50 5.80
CA VAL A 28 -3.53 5.49 7.23
C VAL A 28 -2.74 4.24 7.60
N LEU A 29 -1.67 4.43 8.37
CA LEU A 29 -0.82 3.35 8.85
C LEU A 29 -1.55 2.52 9.92
N CYS A 30 -1.50 1.18 9.79
CA CYS A 30 -2.10 0.23 10.71
C CYS A 30 -1.03 -0.49 11.52
N GLU A 31 -0.65 0.08 12.67
CA GLU A 31 0.45 -0.45 13.50
C GLU A 31 0.11 -1.80 14.18
N GLN A 32 -1.17 -2.18 14.24
CA GLN A 32 -1.63 -3.44 14.82
C GLN A 32 -1.42 -4.66 13.89
N LEU A 33 -1.14 -4.43 12.60
CA LEU A 33 -0.94 -5.48 11.62
C LEU A 33 0.37 -5.23 10.87
N PHE A 34 1.33 -6.15 10.97
CA PHE A 34 2.65 -5.97 10.39
C PHE A 34 3.29 -7.29 10.00
N ASP A 35 4.16 -7.24 9.00
CA ASP A 35 5.14 -8.27 8.71
C ASP A 35 6.44 -7.99 9.46
N GLU A 36 7.30 -8.99 9.59
CA GLU A 36 8.66 -8.79 10.08
C GLU A 36 9.66 -9.01 8.95
N ILE A 37 10.62 -8.10 8.84
CA ILE A 37 11.73 -8.21 7.88
C ILE A 37 13.06 -7.97 8.58
N TYR A 38 14.06 -8.80 8.27
CA TYR A 38 15.39 -8.69 8.84
C TYR A 38 16.46 -9.34 7.97
N PHE A 39 17.71 -8.90 8.14
CA PHE A 39 18.87 -9.53 7.54
C PHE A 39 19.38 -10.67 8.40
N LYS A 40 19.87 -11.72 7.77
CA LYS A 40 20.49 -12.87 8.44
C LYS A 40 21.76 -13.25 7.71
N LYS A 41 22.86 -13.49 8.45
CA LYS A 41 24.12 -13.99 7.89
C LYS A 41 23.90 -15.26 7.06
N SER A 42 24.54 -15.33 5.91
CA SER A 42 24.40 -16.43 4.92
C SER A 42 25.59 -16.41 3.98
N ASN A 43 26.04 -17.57 3.53
CA ASN A 43 27.10 -17.67 2.50
C ASN A 43 26.55 -17.50 1.07
N SER A 44 25.27 -17.17 0.91
CA SER A 44 24.65 -16.91 -0.40
C SER A 44 23.47 -15.98 -0.22
N PHE A 45 23.27 -15.10 -1.21
CA PHE A 45 22.10 -14.24 -1.27
C PHE A 45 20.82 -15.06 -1.48
N ALA A 46 19.78 -14.70 -0.77
CA ALA A 46 18.43 -15.20 -0.96
C ALA A 46 17.40 -14.24 -0.33
N ILE A 47 16.23 -14.15 -0.93
CA ILE A 47 15.04 -13.57 -0.31
C ILE A 47 14.17 -14.76 0.14
N LYS A 48 14.09 -14.97 1.45
CA LYS A 48 13.28 -16.04 2.04
C LYS A 48 12.02 -15.45 2.64
N CYS A 49 10.88 -15.85 2.10
CA CYS A 49 9.57 -15.54 2.62
C CYS A 49 8.91 -16.84 3.11
N ASP A 50 8.26 -16.80 4.27
CA ASP A 50 7.54 -17.95 4.83
C ASP A 50 6.26 -18.25 4.03
N ASN A 51 5.71 -17.26 3.31
CA ASN A 51 4.58 -17.47 2.43
C ASN A 51 5.04 -17.90 1.02
N LYS A 52 4.68 -19.15 0.64
CA LYS A 52 5.09 -19.79 -0.64
C LYS A 52 4.28 -19.31 -1.85
N GLU A 53 3.21 -18.57 -1.67
CA GLU A 53 2.40 -18.02 -2.76
C GLU A 53 3.08 -16.86 -3.48
N ILE A 54 4.07 -16.22 -2.82
CA ILE A 54 4.85 -15.13 -3.40
C ILE A 54 5.92 -15.70 -4.33
N LYS A 55 5.64 -15.72 -5.65
CA LYS A 55 6.58 -16.16 -6.66
C LYS A 55 7.63 -15.11 -7.01
N GLU A 56 7.21 -13.84 -7.10
CA GLU A 56 8.08 -12.69 -7.36
C GLU A 56 8.00 -11.73 -6.19
N ASN A 57 9.15 -11.44 -5.56
CA ASN A 57 9.18 -10.56 -4.40
C ASN A 57 9.54 -9.14 -4.83
N ILE A 58 8.69 -8.18 -4.46
CA ILE A 58 8.87 -6.74 -4.73
C ILE A 58 10.22 -6.20 -4.20
N ILE A 59 10.82 -6.87 -3.21
CA ILE A 59 12.17 -6.53 -2.71
C ILE A 59 13.22 -6.66 -3.80
N GLN A 60 13.08 -7.59 -4.76
CA GLN A 60 14.01 -7.65 -5.87
C GLN A 60 13.99 -6.35 -6.68
N LYS A 61 12.80 -5.77 -6.93
CA LYS A 61 12.70 -4.46 -7.59
C LYS A 61 13.37 -3.36 -6.76
N ALA A 62 13.26 -3.43 -5.43
CA ALA A 62 13.89 -2.45 -4.54
C ALA A 62 15.43 -2.53 -4.61
N ILE A 63 15.99 -3.74 -4.68
CA ILE A 63 17.42 -3.95 -4.91
C ILE A 63 17.84 -3.36 -6.26
N ASP A 64 17.10 -3.65 -7.32
CA ASP A 64 17.40 -3.19 -8.67
C ASP A 64 17.37 -1.66 -8.76
N GLU A 65 16.39 -0.99 -8.12
CA GLU A 65 16.31 0.48 -8.10
C GLU A 65 17.44 1.12 -7.28
N LEU A 66 17.86 0.52 -6.15
CA LEU A 66 19.03 0.99 -5.41
C LEU A 66 20.32 0.82 -6.24
N LYS A 67 20.47 -0.28 -6.96
CA LYS A 67 21.61 -0.47 -7.88
C LYS A 67 21.64 0.58 -8.99
N ARG A 68 20.46 0.90 -9.58
CA ARG A 68 20.34 1.99 -10.57
C ARG A 68 20.65 3.37 -9.98
N ALA A 69 20.39 3.54 -8.68
CA ALA A 69 20.74 4.76 -7.96
C ALA A 69 22.24 4.89 -7.61
N GLY A 70 23.06 3.88 -7.95
CA GLY A 70 24.52 3.92 -7.83
C GLY A 70 25.11 3.13 -6.67
N PHE A 71 24.30 2.35 -5.93
CA PHE A 71 24.74 1.60 -4.74
C PHE A 71 25.04 0.12 -5.01
N SER A 72 25.48 -0.21 -6.24
CA SER A 72 25.73 -1.62 -6.62
C SER A 72 26.80 -2.29 -5.78
N ASN A 73 27.91 -1.60 -5.53
CA ASN A 73 29.05 -2.17 -4.80
C ASN A 73 28.71 -2.48 -3.35
N GLU A 74 28.06 -1.53 -2.66
CA GLU A 74 27.65 -1.67 -1.26
C GLU A 74 26.66 -2.83 -1.08
N LEU A 75 25.71 -2.95 -2.04
CA LEU A 75 24.72 -4.02 -2.03
C LEU A 75 25.35 -5.39 -2.33
N ASP A 76 26.25 -5.48 -3.30
CA ASP A 76 26.91 -6.73 -3.68
C ASP A 76 27.86 -7.22 -2.56
N GLU A 77 28.57 -6.32 -1.90
CA GLU A 77 29.40 -6.63 -0.73
C GLU A 77 28.50 -7.14 0.42
N PHE A 78 27.44 -6.43 0.78
CA PHE A 78 26.55 -6.81 1.87
C PHE A 78 25.89 -8.16 1.61
N PHE A 79 25.33 -8.37 0.42
CA PHE A 79 24.64 -9.61 0.09
C PHE A 79 25.56 -10.79 -0.23
N SER A 80 26.88 -10.59 -0.30
CA SER A 80 27.83 -11.70 -0.30
C SER A 80 27.78 -12.53 0.99
N SER A 81 27.36 -11.91 2.11
CA SER A 81 27.34 -12.50 3.45
C SER A 81 25.98 -12.41 4.16
N HIS A 82 24.93 -11.91 3.50
CA HIS A 82 23.59 -11.75 4.09
C HIS A 82 22.47 -12.19 3.14
N LYS A 83 21.39 -12.66 3.74
CA LYS A 83 20.09 -12.91 3.10
C LYS A 83 18.99 -12.15 3.80
N ILE A 84 17.86 -12.00 3.12
CA ILE A 84 16.67 -11.32 3.60
C ILE A 84 15.66 -12.37 4.07
N ILE A 85 15.10 -12.18 5.26
CA ILE A 85 14.02 -13.00 5.82
C ILE A 85 12.78 -12.14 5.98
N ILE A 86 11.63 -12.66 5.55
CA ILE A 86 10.32 -12.02 5.65
C ILE A 86 9.36 -13.00 6.30
N ASN A 87 8.79 -12.63 7.43
CA ASN A 87 7.70 -13.34 8.10
C ASN A 87 6.40 -12.59 7.81
N LYS A 88 5.49 -13.19 7.04
CA LYS A 88 4.24 -12.57 6.59
C LYS A 88 3.11 -12.76 7.59
N GLN A 89 2.49 -11.66 7.98
CA GLN A 89 1.23 -11.63 8.73
C GLN A 89 0.16 -10.79 8.01
N ILE A 90 0.59 -9.83 7.18
CA ILE A 90 -0.31 -9.04 6.34
C ILE A 90 -0.81 -9.93 5.20
N PRO A 91 -2.13 -10.13 5.03
CA PRO A 91 -2.70 -10.90 3.95
C PRO A 91 -2.27 -10.38 2.56
N ILE A 92 -1.98 -11.30 1.65
CA ILE A 92 -1.50 -10.97 0.30
C ILE A 92 -2.68 -10.55 -0.59
N GLY A 93 -2.47 -9.49 -1.39
CA GLY A 93 -3.47 -9.05 -2.36
C GLY A 93 -4.77 -8.54 -1.74
N ALA A 94 -4.72 -8.07 -0.49
CA ALA A 94 -5.88 -7.74 0.32
C ALA A 94 -6.14 -6.22 0.48
N GLY A 95 -5.52 -5.36 -0.33
CA GLY A 95 -5.70 -3.90 -0.24
C GLY A 95 -4.96 -3.22 0.92
N LEU A 96 -4.11 -3.96 1.65
CA LEU A 96 -3.41 -3.50 2.86
C LEU A 96 -1.97 -3.03 2.63
N GLY A 97 -1.46 -3.07 1.41
CA GLY A 97 -0.14 -2.58 1.04
C GLY A 97 1.05 -3.38 1.59
N GLY A 98 0.86 -4.65 2.03
CA GLY A 98 1.89 -5.44 2.70
C GLY A 98 3.18 -5.61 1.89
N GLY A 99 3.10 -5.86 0.58
CA GLY A 99 4.27 -5.95 -0.29
C GLY A 99 5.02 -4.61 -0.37
N SER A 100 4.28 -3.52 -0.58
CA SER A 100 4.85 -2.16 -0.64
C SER A 100 5.50 -1.76 0.67
N SER A 101 4.89 -2.13 1.79
CA SER A 101 5.47 -1.93 3.12
C SER A 101 6.76 -2.71 3.30
N ASN A 102 6.82 -3.98 2.84
CA ASN A 102 8.05 -4.76 2.90
C ASN A 102 9.18 -4.11 2.08
N ALA A 103 8.89 -3.64 0.87
CA ALA A 103 9.88 -2.93 0.05
C ALA A 103 10.38 -1.63 0.70
N ALA A 104 9.48 -0.84 1.26
CA ALA A 104 9.82 0.39 1.97
C ALA A 104 10.68 0.12 3.21
N THR A 105 10.27 -0.84 4.05
CA THR A 105 11.03 -1.25 5.23
C THR A 105 12.43 -1.74 4.84
N PHE A 106 12.53 -2.51 3.76
CA PHE A 106 13.80 -2.97 3.23
C PHE A 106 14.71 -1.80 2.80
N LEU A 107 14.17 -0.81 2.08
CA LEU A 107 14.92 0.40 1.67
C LEU A 107 15.46 1.16 2.89
N LEU A 108 14.61 1.37 3.90
CA LEU A 108 14.99 2.05 5.14
C LEU A 108 16.07 1.27 5.90
N MET A 109 15.91 -0.04 6.02
CA MET A 109 16.89 -0.91 6.68
C MET A 109 18.25 -0.87 5.99
N LEU A 110 18.31 -0.93 4.65
CA LEU A 110 19.57 -0.85 3.92
C LEU A 110 20.22 0.52 4.02
N ASN A 111 19.43 1.58 3.95
CA ASN A 111 19.92 2.94 4.11
C ASN A 111 20.64 3.11 5.45
N ASP A 112 20.07 2.56 6.52
CA ASP A 112 20.64 2.62 7.87
C ASP A 112 21.83 1.66 8.02
N GLU A 113 21.68 0.38 7.66
CA GLU A 113 22.69 -0.67 7.85
C GLU A 113 24.00 -0.40 7.08
N LEU A 114 23.87 0.12 5.85
CA LEU A 114 25.01 0.42 4.99
C LEU A 114 25.47 1.89 5.06
N ASN A 115 24.85 2.70 5.91
CA ASN A 115 25.11 4.13 6.01
C ASN A 115 25.12 4.84 4.63
N LEU A 116 24.12 4.52 3.79
CA LEU A 116 24.05 5.08 2.42
C LEU A 116 23.77 6.58 2.43
N ASN A 117 23.29 7.12 3.54
CA ASN A 117 22.99 8.54 3.73
C ASN A 117 22.02 9.12 2.68
N ILE A 118 21.13 8.29 2.16
CA ILE A 118 20.09 8.74 1.23
C ILE A 118 19.04 9.53 2.02
N LYS A 119 18.84 10.80 1.67
CA LYS A 119 17.79 11.61 2.27
C LYS A 119 16.42 11.01 2.01
N ARG A 120 15.48 11.22 2.94
CA ARG A 120 14.14 10.62 2.86
C ARG A 120 13.40 10.95 1.57
N GLU A 121 13.50 12.19 1.11
CA GLU A 121 12.87 12.64 -0.13
C GLU A 121 13.42 11.89 -1.36
N ASN A 122 14.72 11.65 -1.42
CA ASN A 122 15.36 10.88 -2.50
C ASN A 122 14.98 9.39 -2.40
N LEU A 123 14.88 8.86 -1.17
CA LEU A 123 14.45 7.48 -0.97
C LEU A 123 12.98 7.28 -1.37
N MET A 124 12.10 8.28 -1.14
CA MET A 124 10.73 8.29 -1.64
C MET A 124 10.67 8.31 -3.18
N GLN A 125 11.58 9.04 -3.85
CA GLN A 125 11.69 9.03 -5.31
C GLN A 125 12.12 7.65 -5.86
N ILE A 126 13.02 6.95 -5.17
CA ILE A 126 13.37 5.56 -5.50
C ILE A 126 12.18 4.65 -5.27
N ALA A 127 11.50 4.81 -4.14
CA ALA A 127 10.35 4.02 -3.73
C ALA A 127 9.18 4.11 -4.73
N SER A 128 8.90 5.29 -5.28
CA SER A 128 7.83 5.49 -6.27
C SER A 128 8.02 4.71 -7.57
N LYS A 129 9.28 4.37 -7.93
CA LYS A 129 9.60 3.53 -9.09
C LYS A 129 9.37 2.04 -8.84
N ILE A 130 9.31 1.62 -7.58
CA ILE A 130 9.10 0.23 -7.18
C ILE A 130 7.62 -0.12 -7.20
N GLY A 131 6.79 0.78 -6.66
CA GLY A 131 5.35 0.62 -6.63
C GLY A 131 4.65 1.85 -6.04
N ALA A 132 3.39 2.05 -6.40
CA ALA A 132 2.62 3.25 -6.06
C ALA A 132 2.58 3.54 -4.54
N ASP A 133 2.32 2.52 -3.71
CA ASP A 133 2.17 2.68 -2.27
C ASP A 133 3.52 2.72 -1.51
N VAL A 134 4.67 2.41 -2.17
CA VAL A 134 5.97 2.25 -1.46
C VAL A 134 6.44 3.58 -0.87
N ALA A 135 6.23 4.68 -1.59
CA ALA A 135 6.62 6.01 -1.12
C ALA A 135 5.90 6.43 0.17
N PHE A 136 4.62 6.04 0.35
CA PHE A 136 3.90 6.29 1.60
C PHE A 136 4.60 5.64 2.81
N PHE A 137 5.01 4.38 2.69
CA PHE A 137 5.69 3.70 3.80
C PHE A 137 7.11 4.24 4.05
N VAL A 138 7.79 4.74 3.01
CA VAL A 138 9.09 5.38 3.16
C VAL A 138 8.95 6.75 3.83
N SER A 139 7.86 7.48 3.61
CA SER A 139 7.65 8.82 4.19
C SER A 139 7.69 8.84 5.71
N GLY A 140 7.23 7.75 6.35
CA GLY A 140 7.10 7.64 7.79
C GLY A 140 5.86 8.36 8.34
N TYR A 141 4.96 8.85 7.48
CA TYR A 141 3.71 9.49 7.89
C TYR A 141 2.73 8.47 8.45
N LYS A 142 2.00 8.87 9.50
CA LYS A 142 0.92 8.03 10.06
C LYS A 142 -0.35 8.09 9.21
N ALA A 143 -0.60 9.25 8.61
CA ALA A 143 -1.67 9.46 7.64
C ALA A 143 -1.18 10.40 6.54
N ALA A 144 -1.66 10.19 5.32
CA ALA A 144 -1.34 11.02 4.18
C ALA A 144 -2.50 11.10 3.18
N ASN A 145 -2.66 12.26 2.57
CA ASN A 145 -3.40 12.37 1.31
C ASN A 145 -2.52 11.86 0.18
N VAL A 146 -3.07 10.98 -0.63
CA VAL A 146 -2.38 10.34 -1.74
C VAL A 146 -3.09 10.69 -3.03
N SER A 147 -2.31 11.13 -4.02
CA SER A 147 -2.84 11.54 -5.33
C SER A 147 -1.98 11.03 -6.49
N GLY A 148 -2.31 11.46 -7.72
CA GLY A 148 -1.72 10.92 -8.93
C GLY A 148 -2.19 9.48 -9.16
N ILE A 149 -1.28 8.58 -9.52
CA ILE A 149 -1.57 7.13 -9.58
C ILE A 149 -1.19 6.41 -8.26
N GLY A 150 -0.96 7.19 -7.18
CA GLY A 150 -0.53 6.73 -5.85
C GLY A 150 0.86 7.22 -5.45
N GLU A 151 1.54 7.99 -6.31
CA GLU A 151 2.94 8.41 -6.14
C GLU A 151 3.12 9.75 -5.42
N ILE A 152 2.08 10.58 -5.34
CA ILE A 152 2.14 11.89 -4.69
C ILE A 152 1.61 11.73 -3.26
N ILE A 153 2.48 11.97 -2.28
CA ILE A 153 2.21 11.74 -0.86
C ILE A 153 2.34 13.05 -0.10
N GLU A 154 1.27 13.50 0.52
CA GLU A 154 1.23 14.70 1.34
C GLU A 154 0.81 14.33 2.76
N GLU A 155 1.66 14.66 3.74
CA GLU A 155 1.34 14.40 5.14
C GLU A 155 0.01 15.05 5.52
N PHE A 156 -0.80 14.33 6.29
CA PHE A 156 -2.06 14.85 6.79
C PHE A 156 -2.15 14.63 8.29
N ASP A 157 -2.36 15.73 9.02
CA ASP A 157 -2.66 15.68 10.45
C ASP A 157 -4.08 15.14 10.65
N ASP A 158 -4.20 13.88 11.06
CA ASP A 158 -5.44 13.11 11.02
C ASP A 158 -5.89 12.62 12.40
N GLU A 159 -7.20 12.50 12.57
CA GLU A 159 -7.84 11.83 13.69
C GLU A 159 -8.41 10.50 13.19
N VAL A 160 -7.68 9.42 13.45
CA VAL A 160 -8.08 8.07 13.04
C VAL A 160 -8.71 7.35 14.23
N PRO A 161 -9.98 6.93 14.13
CA PRO A 161 -10.60 6.14 15.19
C PRO A 161 -9.97 4.74 15.27
N ASN A 162 -10.21 4.04 16.36
CA ASN A 162 -9.83 2.64 16.45
C ASN A 162 -10.60 1.80 15.43
N LEU A 163 -9.89 1.03 14.64
CA LEU A 163 -10.46 0.23 13.55
C LEU A 163 -10.34 -1.26 13.80
N ASN A 164 -11.38 -2.01 13.43
CA ASN A 164 -11.32 -3.46 13.26
C ASN A 164 -11.11 -3.77 11.78
N ILE A 165 -10.07 -4.53 11.46
CA ILE A 165 -9.75 -4.95 10.09
C ILE A 165 -10.13 -6.42 9.93
N PHE A 166 -10.86 -6.74 8.87
CA PHE A 166 -11.24 -8.09 8.47
C PHE A 166 -10.72 -8.37 7.07
N THR A 167 -10.12 -9.51 6.88
CA THR A 167 -9.69 -9.95 5.54
C THR A 167 -10.41 -11.24 5.19
N PRO A 168 -11.48 -11.16 4.38
CA PRO A 168 -12.14 -12.34 3.85
C PRO A 168 -11.16 -13.19 3.02
N ASN A 169 -11.34 -14.50 3.05
CA ASN A 169 -10.56 -15.42 2.22
C ASN A 169 -11.04 -15.39 0.75
N VAL A 170 -10.97 -14.20 0.15
CA VAL A 170 -11.33 -13.92 -1.25
C VAL A 170 -10.17 -13.15 -1.87
N PHE A 171 -9.64 -13.63 -2.98
CA PHE A 171 -8.63 -12.91 -3.73
C PHE A 171 -9.28 -11.92 -4.68
N CYS A 172 -9.16 -10.61 -4.39
CA CYS A 172 -9.64 -9.53 -5.25
C CYS A 172 -8.48 -8.98 -6.10
N SER A 173 -8.50 -9.28 -7.39
CA SER A 173 -7.47 -8.81 -8.33
C SER A 173 -7.60 -7.30 -8.54
N THR A 174 -6.64 -6.51 -8.04
CA THR A 174 -6.61 -5.05 -8.21
C THR A 174 -6.76 -4.62 -9.68
N PRO A 175 -6.01 -5.20 -10.66
CA PRO A 175 -6.19 -4.84 -12.06
C PRO A 175 -7.62 -5.08 -12.56
N MET A 176 -8.25 -6.20 -12.17
CA MET A 176 -9.62 -6.51 -12.60
C MET A 176 -10.65 -5.55 -12.01
N VAL A 177 -10.49 -5.17 -10.73
CA VAL A 177 -11.39 -4.21 -10.08
C VAL A 177 -11.30 -2.83 -10.75
N TYR A 178 -10.09 -2.36 -11.05
CA TYR A 178 -9.92 -1.10 -11.80
C TYR A 178 -10.41 -1.20 -13.25
N GLN A 179 -10.27 -2.34 -13.91
CA GLN A 179 -10.81 -2.57 -15.24
C GLN A 179 -12.35 -2.55 -15.22
N GLU A 180 -12.97 -3.18 -14.23
CA GLU A 180 -14.42 -3.13 -14.04
C GLU A 180 -14.90 -1.71 -13.79
N PHE A 181 -14.19 -0.93 -12.95
CA PHE A 181 -14.47 0.48 -12.73
C PHE A 181 -14.41 1.25 -14.06
N ARG A 182 -13.34 1.09 -14.82
CA ARG A 182 -13.17 1.77 -16.13
C ARG A 182 -14.29 1.45 -17.09
N SER A 183 -14.73 0.21 -17.14
CA SER A 183 -15.74 -0.25 -18.11
C SER A 183 -17.17 0.20 -17.77
N ASN A 184 -17.50 0.31 -16.47
CA ASN A 184 -18.88 0.44 -16.04
C ASN A 184 -19.17 1.60 -15.10
N PHE A 185 -18.13 2.23 -14.50
CA PHE A 185 -18.30 3.23 -13.45
C PHE A 185 -17.60 4.56 -13.71
N LEU A 186 -16.79 4.67 -14.77
CA LEU A 186 -16.00 5.86 -15.09
C LEU A 186 -16.84 7.15 -15.20
N GLN A 187 -18.09 7.03 -15.65
CA GLN A 187 -19.04 8.14 -15.79
C GLN A 187 -19.52 8.73 -14.46
N TYR A 188 -19.28 8.04 -13.35
CA TYR A 188 -19.71 8.48 -12.02
C TYR A 188 -18.59 9.16 -11.22
N ILE A 189 -17.46 9.50 -11.87
CA ILE A 189 -16.38 10.25 -11.23
C ILE A 189 -16.91 11.60 -10.74
N ASP A 190 -16.70 11.88 -9.44
CA ASP A 190 -16.99 13.17 -8.81
C ASP A 190 -15.73 13.75 -8.17
N VAL A 191 -15.03 14.58 -8.94
CA VAL A 191 -13.80 15.24 -8.50
C VAL A 191 -14.05 16.22 -7.34
N ASN A 192 -15.22 16.85 -7.29
CA ASN A 192 -15.54 17.82 -6.24
C ASN A 192 -15.76 17.09 -4.90
N ALA A 193 -16.51 15.98 -4.92
CA ALA A 193 -16.67 15.14 -3.73
C ALA A 193 -15.31 14.63 -3.22
N ALA A 194 -14.44 14.15 -4.12
CA ALA A 194 -13.09 13.69 -3.77
C ALA A 194 -12.24 14.79 -3.09
N LYS A 195 -12.27 16.02 -3.64
CA LYS A 195 -11.54 17.17 -3.07
C LYS A 195 -12.10 17.60 -1.72
N ASN A 196 -13.41 17.50 -1.51
CA ASN A 196 -14.01 17.80 -0.21
C ASN A 196 -13.55 16.79 0.85
N MET A 197 -13.49 15.49 0.51
CA MET A 197 -13.03 14.43 1.40
C MET A 197 -11.57 14.60 1.84
N GLN A 198 -10.70 15.16 0.99
CA GLN A 198 -9.30 15.42 1.34
C GLN A 198 -9.12 16.33 2.56
N ASN A 199 -10.06 17.22 2.81
CA ASN A 199 -9.97 18.22 3.87
C ASN A 199 -10.54 17.75 5.20
N LEU A 200 -11.32 16.66 5.22
CA LEU A 200 -11.96 16.12 6.41
C LEU A 200 -11.03 15.14 7.13
N LYS A 201 -11.12 15.08 8.46
CA LYS A 201 -10.44 14.05 9.25
C LYS A 201 -11.05 12.67 8.98
N SER A 202 -10.25 11.61 9.15
CA SER A 202 -10.74 10.23 8.92
C SER A 202 -11.94 9.88 9.79
N LYS A 203 -11.99 10.37 11.03
CA LYS A 203 -13.14 10.21 11.91
C LYS A 203 -14.41 10.80 11.30
N GLU A 204 -14.35 12.04 10.83
CA GLU A 204 -15.48 12.73 10.19
C GLU A 204 -15.95 11.99 8.93
N LEU A 205 -15.01 11.54 8.09
CA LEU A 205 -15.32 10.78 6.89
C LEU A 205 -16.13 9.53 7.21
N LEU A 206 -15.71 8.76 8.21
CA LEU A 206 -16.33 7.50 8.60
C LEU A 206 -17.68 7.68 9.33
N GLU A 207 -17.95 8.88 9.87
CA GLU A 207 -19.23 9.24 10.50
C GLU A 207 -20.24 9.78 9.48
N ILE A 208 -19.79 10.54 8.47
CA ILE A 208 -20.67 11.28 7.53
C ILE A 208 -21.05 10.43 6.32
N TYR A 209 -20.08 9.69 5.77
CA TYR A 209 -20.26 9.00 4.48
C TYR A 209 -20.53 7.51 4.67
N LYS A 210 -21.33 6.96 3.76
CA LYS A 210 -21.51 5.51 3.66
C LYS A 210 -20.26 4.86 3.08
N ASN A 211 -20.09 3.57 3.37
CA ASN A 211 -18.97 2.78 2.90
C ASN A 211 -18.78 2.78 1.37
N GLU A 212 -19.87 2.73 0.60
CA GLU A 212 -19.86 2.78 -0.86
C GLU A 212 -19.52 4.17 -1.41
N GLU A 213 -19.77 5.24 -0.65
CA GLU A 213 -19.45 6.61 -1.04
C GLU A 213 -17.96 6.93 -0.87
N LEU A 214 -17.32 6.29 0.13
CA LEU A 214 -15.90 6.51 0.44
C LEU A 214 -14.97 5.79 -0.52
N ASN A 215 -15.41 4.76 -1.24
CA ASN A 215 -14.53 4.00 -2.10
C ASN A 215 -15.17 3.68 -3.45
N ASP A 216 -14.67 4.32 -4.51
CA ASP A 216 -15.17 4.11 -5.88
C ASP A 216 -14.94 2.69 -6.41
N LEU A 217 -14.02 1.94 -5.78
CA LEU A 217 -13.78 0.53 -6.11
C LEU A 217 -14.72 -0.42 -5.35
N PHE A 218 -15.58 0.09 -4.45
CA PHE A 218 -16.53 -0.71 -3.69
C PHE A 218 -17.50 -1.47 -4.63
N ALA A 219 -18.28 -0.75 -5.43
CA ALA A 219 -19.23 -1.37 -6.33
C ALA A 219 -18.58 -2.32 -7.36
N PRO A 220 -17.46 -1.97 -8.02
CA PRO A 220 -16.71 -2.89 -8.87
C PRO A 220 -16.26 -4.16 -8.17
N CYS A 221 -15.68 -4.03 -6.96
CA CYS A 221 -15.19 -5.17 -6.18
C CYS A 221 -16.33 -6.13 -5.82
N PHE A 222 -17.43 -5.60 -5.28
CA PHE A 222 -18.57 -6.42 -4.85
C PHE A 222 -19.35 -7.02 -6.03
N LYS A 223 -19.28 -6.42 -7.22
CA LYS A 223 -19.83 -6.99 -8.45
C LYS A 223 -19.00 -8.16 -8.97
N LEU A 224 -17.67 -8.02 -8.98
CA LEU A 224 -16.76 -9.06 -9.45
C LEU A 224 -16.64 -10.24 -8.48
N TYR A 225 -16.75 -9.97 -7.18
CA TYR A 225 -16.54 -10.95 -6.12
C TYR A 225 -17.78 -11.04 -5.22
N PRO A 226 -18.83 -11.80 -5.62
CA PRO A 226 -20.08 -11.90 -4.85
C PRO A 226 -19.89 -12.41 -3.41
N GLN A 227 -18.81 -13.15 -3.14
CA GLN A 227 -18.47 -13.60 -1.79
C GLN A 227 -18.21 -12.44 -0.82
N MET A 228 -17.88 -11.26 -1.35
CA MET A 228 -17.71 -10.05 -0.55
C MET A 228 -19.04 -9.47 -0.02
N ASN A 229 -20.20 -9.89 -0.55
CA ASN A 229 -21.50 -9.33 -0.17
C ASN A 229 -21.86 -9.48 1.32
N GLU A 230 -21.28 -10.45 2.01
CA GLU A 230 -21.42 -10.63 3.46
C GLU A 230 -20.81 -9.48 4.27
N PHE A 231 -19.95 -8.66 3.64
CA PHE A 231 -19.21 -7.56 4.25
C PHE A 231 -19.64 -6.18 3.74
N ARG A 232 -20.82 -6.09 3.09
CA ARG A 232 -21.32 -4.83 2.52
C ARG A 232 -21.59 -3.74 3.55
N ASP A 233 -21.74 -4.11 4.81
CA ASP A 233 -21.89 -3.20 5.96
C ASP A 233 -20.58 -2.54 6.40
N LYS A 234 -19.44 -2.96 5.83
CA LYS A 234 -18.09 -2.50 6.22
C LYS A 234 -17.46 -1.62 5.13
N PHE A 235 -16.48 -0.81 5.53
CA PHE A 235 -15.68 0.00 4.62
C PHE A 235 -14.65 -0.87 3.89
N LEU A 236 -14.47 -0.65 2.58
CA LEU A 236 -13.49 -1.39 1.76
C LEU A 236 -12.12 -0.69 1.78
N SER A 237 -11.04 -1.42 2.02
CA SER A 237 -9.69 -0.92 1.86
C SER A 237 -9.13 -1.20 0.46
N GLY A 238 -8.76 -0.13 -0.26
CA GLY A 238 -8.24 -0.25 -1.62
C GLY A 238 -9.21 -0.95 -2.56
N SER A 239 -8.73 -1.95 -3.29
CA SER A 239 -9.52 -2.80 -4.19
C SER A 239 -10.07 -4.07 -3.52
N GLY A 240 -9.91 -4.21 -2.19
CA GLY A 240 -10.27 -5.42 -1.44
C GLY A 240 -9.12 -6.44 -1.41
N SER A 241 -9.35 -7.60 -0.75
CA SER A 241 -10.58 -8.02 -0.08
C SER A 241 -10.75 -7.45 1.35
N SER A 242 -9.73 -6.82 1.93
CA SER A 242 -9.87 -6.33 3.30
C SER A 242 -10.92 -5.26 3.41
N VAL A 243 -11.70 -5.39 4.48
CA VAL A 243 -12.72 -4.43 4.91
C VAL A 243 -12.45 -4.03 6.35
N PHE A 244 -12.99 -2.90 6.78
CA PHE A 244 -12.83 -2.42 8.15
C PHE A 244 -14.11 -1.76 8.68
N SER A 245 -14.19 -1.66 10.00
CA SER A 245 -15.24 -0.92 10.71
C SER A 245 -14.62 -0.11 11.86
N VAL A 246 -15.30 0.93 12.29
CA VAL A 246 -14.97 1.63 13.53
C VAL A 246 -15.30 0.70 14.70
N LYS A 247 -14.45 0.70 15.76
CA LYS A 247 -14.67 -0.06 17.00
C LYS A 247 -15.76 0.57 17.86
#